data_7ba35b51a51ad42d46a612bf872d2762
#
_entry.id   7ba35b51a51ad42d46a612bf872d2762
#
_cell.length_a   1.000
_cell.length_b   1.000
_cell.length_c   1.000
_cell.angle_alpha   90.00
_cell.angle_beta   90.00
_cell.angle_gamma   90.00
#
_symmetry.space_group_name_H-M   'P 1'
#
loop_
_entity.id
_entity.type
_entity.pdbx_description
1 polymer ?
#
loop_
_entity_poly.entity_id
_entity_poly.type
_entity_poly.pdbx_seq_one_letter_code
_entity_poly.pdbx_strand_id
1 'polypeptide(L)'
;VGAGLGGSSTLAVAVGAALAAWTRQPLDREALLTLVMNVEGQVLGVPPGVQDYRPAMYGGVLAIDLGVRGVLTTPLTVAPAALTDRLVVAFTGASRNSGINNWEVFKSRLDGSPAVTSAFTDIGRAAAAMRDALGAGDWPRVGQSLADEWAARKRLAPGVTTPAIDAMLGRAQEAGAWAGKVCGAGGGGCLFVLTDPARKARVAQALTTAGATVLPVAIDGDGLRLDWTGDGHEQA
;
A
#
# COMPACT_ATOMS: atom_id res chain seq x y z
N VAL A 1 -12.52 2.67 -9.14
CA VAL A 1 -11.88 3.93 -8.74
C VAL A 1 -11.99 4.06 -7.23
N GLY A 2 -10.91 4.50 -6.54
CA GLY A 2 -10.96 4.75 -5.08
C GLY A 2 -10.74 3.52 -4.18
N ALA A 3 -10.26 2.40 -4.71
CA ALA A 3 -9.97 1.20 -3.92
C ALA A 3 -8.81 1.34 -2.92
N GLY A 4 -7.89 2.30 -3.14
CA GLY A 4 -6.73 2.51 -2.28
C GLY A 4 -5.60 1.47 -2.45
N LEU A 5 -5.60 0.76 -3.58
CA LEU A 5 -4.63 -0.31 -3.90
C LEU A 5 -3.53 0.15 -4.88
N GLY A 6 -3.24 1.44 -4.97
CA GLY A 6 -2.16 1.97 -5.82
C GLY A 6 -2.42 1.89 -7.34
N GLY A 7 -3.68 1.71 -7.77
CA GLY A 7 -4.01 1.48 -9.18
C GLY A 7 -3.59 2.61 -10.13
N SER A 8 -3.66 3.89 -9.73
CA SER A 8 -3.21 5.01 -10.58
C SER A 8 -1.70 4.96 -10.78
N SER A 9 -0.94 4.76 -9.71
CA SER A 9 0.52 4.67 -9.77
C SER A 9 1.00 3.47 -10.58
N THR A 10 0.32 2.33 -10.45
CA THR A 10 0.60 1.13 -11.26
C THR A 10 0.34 1.40 -12.74
N LEU A 11 -0.79 2.05 -13.07
CA LEU A 11 -1.10 2.44 -14.45
C LEU A 11 -0.08 3.44 -14.99
N ALA A 12 0.31 4.44 -14.21
CA ALA A 12 1.31 5.43 -14.61
C ALA A 12 2.67 4.78 -14.92
N VAL A 13 3.12 3.83 -14.10
CA VAL A 13 4.35 3.06 -14.34
C VAL A 13 4.25 2.25 -15.63
N ALA A 14 3.15 1.52 -15.83
CA ALA A 14 2.95 0.68 -17.02
C ALA A 14 2.90 1.52 -18.30
N VAL A 15 2.11 2.61 -18.31
CA VAL A 15 1.99 3.51 -19.48
C VAL A 15 3.32 4.22 -19.76
N GLY A 16 3.98 4.74 -18.73
CA GLY A 16 5.28 5.41 -18.88
C GLY A 16 6.34 4.47 -19.45
N ALA A 17 6.40 3.24 -18.98
CA ALA A 17 7.32 2.22 -19.50
C ALA A 17 7.01 1.86 -20.97
N ALA A 18 5.74 1.66 -21.31
CA ALA A 18 5.32 1.36 -22.68
C ALA A 18 5.66 2.51 -23.64
N LEU A 19 5.43 3.76 -23.24
CA LEU A 19 5.79 4.94 -24.04
C LEU A 19 7.30 5.09 -24.21
N ALA A 20 8.09 4.90 -23.16
CA ALA A 20 9.54 4.93 -23.23
C ALA A 20 10.09 3.88 -24.20
N ALA A 21 9.55 2.66 -24.16
CA ALA A 21 9.89 1.61 -25.10
C ALA A 21 9.47 1.93 -26.54
N TRP A 22 8.24 2.41 -26.76
CA TRP A 22 7.72 2.75 -28.06
C TRP A 22 8.51 3.90 -28.72
N THR A 23 8.88 4.92 -27.95
CA THR A 23 9.65 6.06 -28.44
C THR A 23 11.15 5.78 -28.54
N ARG A 24 11.58 4.56 -28.22
CA ARG A 24 13.00 4.15 -28.16
C ARG A 24 13.86 5.06 -27.29
N GLN A 25 13.29 5.56 -26.21
CA GLN A 25 13.97 6.37 -25.19
C GLN A 25 14.05 5.56 -23.89
N PRO A 26 14.99 4.61 -23.77
CA PRO A 26 15.10 3.77 -22.58
C PRO A 26 15.39 4.63 -21.36
N LEU A 27 14.59 4.48 -20.32
CA LEU A 27 14.82 5.07 -19.01
C LEU A 27 15.20 3.97 -18.04
N ASP A 28 16.17 4.24 -17.17
CA ASP A 28 16.35 3.39 -16.00
C ASP A 28 15.12 3.45 -15.08
N ARG A 29 15.01 2.49 -14.17
CA ARG A 29 13.83 2.37 -13.30
C ARG A 29 13.58 3.61 -12.44
N GLU A 30 14.62 4.23 -11.90
CA GLU A 30 14.50 5.41 -11.05
C GLU A 30 14.14 6.66 -11.85
N ALA A 31 14.69 6.82 -13.06
CA ALA A 31 14.32 7.89 -13.98
C ALA A 31 12.86 7.76 -14.40
N LEU A 32 12.40 6.56 -14.72
CA LEU A 32 11.00 6.31 -15.06
C LEU A 32 10.07 6.62 -13.88
N LEU A 33 10.41 6.15 -12.66
CA LEU A 33 9.63 6.46 -11.46
C LEU A 33 9.54 7.98 -11.23
N THR A 34 10.65 8.69 -11.36
CA THR A 34 10.69 10.14 -11.22
C THR A 34 9.80 10.83 -12.26
N LEU A 35 9.86 10.39 -13.51
CA LEU A 35 9.05 10.93 -14.59
C LEU A 35 7.55 10.76 -14.31
N VAL A 36 7.11 9.53 -14.03
CA VAL A 36 5.68 9.25 -13.85
C VAL A 36 5.11 9.93 -12.60
N MET A 37 5.90 10.02 -11.52
CA MET A 37 5.51 10.76 -10.32
C MET A 37 5.34 12.25 -10.61
N ASN A 38 6.27 12.85 -11.35
CA ASN A 38 6.19 14.27 -11.73
C ASN A 38 4.98 14.55 -12.62
N VAL A 39 4.71 13.68 -13.60
CA VAL A 39 3.54 13.80 -14.47
C VAL A 39 2.25 13.70 -13.64
N GLU A 40 2.12 12.70 -12.76
CA GLU A 40 0.93 12.57 -11.92
C GLU A 40 0.75 13.80 -11.00
N GLY A 41 1.84 14.28 -10.38
CA GLY A 41 1.81 15.48 -9.55
C GLY A 41 1.35 16.73 -10.31
N GLN A 42 1.79 16.91 -11.55
CA GLN A 42 1.35 18.01 -12.41
C GLN A 42 -0.13 17.90 -12.80
N VAL A 43 -0.58 16.69 -13.14
CA VAL A 43 -1.98 16.44 -13.53
C VAL A 43 -2.93 16.61 -12.35
N LEU A 44 -2.56 16.14 -11.17
CA LEU A 44 -3.40 16.21 -9.97
C LEU A 44 -3.28 17.55 -9.23
N GLY A 45 -2.22 18.33 -9.48
CA GLY A 45 -1.94 19.58 -8.77
C GLY A 45 -1.55 19.39 -7.30
N VAL A 46 -1.20 18.17 -6.90
CA VAL A 46 -0.77 17.81 -5.54
C VAL A 46 0.41 16.83 -5.60
N PRO A 47 1.32 16.85 -4.61
CA PRO A 47 2.42 15.89 -4.57
C PRO A 47 1.88 14.45 -4.48
N PRO A 48 2.30 13.53 -5.36
CA PRO A 48 1.91 12.12 -5.29
C PRO A 48 2.62 11.42 -4.12
N GLY A 49 2.02 10.34 -3.63
CA GLY A 49 2.68 9.44 -2.70
C GLY A 49 3.80 8.66 -3.38
N VAL A 50 4.89 8.37 -2.68
CA VAL A 50 6.03 7.64 -3.25
C VAL A 50 5.83 6.13 -3.22
N GLN A 51 5.09 5.64 -2.23
CA GLN A 51 5.06 4.22 -1.86
C GLN A 51 4.45 3.30 -2.92
N ASP A 52 3.42 3.74 -3.66
CA ASP A 52 2.65 2.86 -4.54
C ASP A 52 3.38 2.57 -5.87
N TYR A 53 4.27 3.45 -6.30
CA TYR A 53 5.06 3.27 -7.54
C TYR A 53 6.15 2.21 -7.39
N ARG A 54 6.74 2.08 -6.19
CA ARG A 54 7.85 1.17 -5.94
C ARG A 54 7.44 -0.30 -6.11
N PRO A 55 6.37 -0.79 -5.48
CA PRO A 55 5.91 -2.16 -5.72
C PRO A 55 5.47 -2.41 -7.16
N ALA A 56 4.87 -1.42 -7.83
CA ALA A 56 4.52 -1.52 -9.25
C ALA A 56 5.76 -1.72 -10.15
N MET A 57 6.88 -1.09 -9.79
CA MET A 57 8.14 -1.20 -10.53
C MET A 57 8.92 -2.47 -10.20
N TYR A 58 9.04 -2.81 -8.91
CA TYR A 58 9.98 -3.81 -8.43
C TYR A 58 9.36 -5.14 -8.04
N GLY A 59 8.05 -5.17 -7.79
CA GLY A 59 7.35 -6.35 -7.27
C GLY A 59 7.76 -6.73 -5.85
N GLY A 60 7.24 -7.85 -5.38
CA GLY A 60 7.62 -8.45 -4.12
C GLY A 60 7.22 -7.66 -2.87
N VAL A 61 7.96 -7.86 -1.80
CA VAL A 61 7.80 -7.17 -0.52
C VAL A 61 8.97 -6.22 -0.32
N LEU A 62 8.70 -4.95 -0.15
CA LEU A 62 9.70 -3.90 -0.14
C LEU A 62 9.67 -3.11 1.17
N ALA A 63 10.86 -2.85 1.72
CA ALA A 63 11.04 -1.76 2.68
C ALA A 63 11.38 -0.48 1.90
N ILE A 64 10.61 0.58 2.15
CA ILE A 64 10.78 1.87 1.49
C ILE A 64 11.10 2.90 2.56
N ASP A 65 12.35 3.32 2.61
CA ASP A 65 12.83 4.33 3.55
C ASP A 65 12.87 5.70 2.88
N LEU A 66 12.09 6.64 3.43
CA LEU A 66 12.01 8.02 2.96
C LEU A 66 12.95 8.89 3.79
N GLY A 67 14.05 9.31 3.21
CA GLY A 67 15.05 10.12 3.88
C GLY A 67 15.33 11.44 3.16
N VAL A 68 16.07 12.33 3.82
CA VAL A 68 16.48 13.63 3.25
C VAL A 68 17.37 13.49 2.01
N ARG A 69 17.99 12.34 1.82
CA ARG A 69 18.83 12.04 0.65
C ARG A 69 18.07 11.33 -0.48
N GLY A 70 16.77 11.14 -0.33
CA GLY A 70 15.92 10.46 -1.30
C GLY A 70 15.24 9.22 -0.74
N VAL A 71 14.81 8.34 -1.63
CA VAL A 71 14.08 7.12 -1.35
C VAL A 71 15.00 5.92 -1.51
N LEU A 72 15.16 5.14 -0.45
CA LEU A 72 15.85 3.85 -0.50
C LEU A 72 14.80 2.73 -0.54
N THR A 73 14.89 1.87 -1.54
CA THR A 73 14.03 0.69 -1.70
C THR A 73 14.84 -0.56 -1.47
N THR A 74 14.48 -1.35 -0.48
CA THR A 74 15.16 -2.60 -0.12
C THR A 74 14.19 -3.76 -0.27
N PRO A 75 14.42 -4.71 -1.19
CA PRO A 75 13.64 -5.94 -1.26
C PRO A 75 13.82 -6.76 0.03
N LEU A 76 12.71 -7.25 0.56
CA LEU A 76 12.72 -8.16 1.72
C LEU A 76 12.65 -9.60 1.23
N THR A 77 13.42 -10.47 1.88
CA THR A 77 13.41 -11.91 1.59
C THR A 77 12.19 -12.57 2.25
N VAL A 78 11.01 -12.23 1.75
CA VAL A 78 9.73 -12.83 2.16
C VAL A 78 9.14 -13.54 0.97
N ALA A 79 8.89 -14.83 1.09
CA ALA A 79 8.24 -15.58 0.01
C ALA A 79 6.84 -14.99 -0.24
N PRO A 80 6.49 -14.61 -1.50
CA PRO A 80 5.18 -14.04 -1.82
C PRO A 80 4.02 -14.89 -1.34
N ALA A 81 4.12 -16.22 -1.47
CA ALA A 81 3.12 -17.16 -0.98
C ALA A 81 2.92 -17.06 0.54
N ALA A 82 3.99 -16.92 1.31
CA ALA A 82 3.91 -16.84 2.77
C ALA A 82 3.11 -15.64 3.26
N LEU A 83 3.21 -14.50 2.55
CA LEU A 83 2.37 -13.32 2.83
C LEU A 83 0.96 -13.51 2.26
N THR A 84 0.83 -14.00 1.02
CA THR A 84 -0.47 -14.29 0.39
C THR A 84 -1.34 -15.19 1.26
N ASP A 85 -0.77 -16.24 1.85
CA ASP A 85 -1.49 -17.19 2.71
C ASP A 85 -2.02 -16.56 4.01
N ARG A 86 -1.46 -15.44 4.41
CA ARG A 86 -1.83 -14.73 5.65
C ARG A 86 -2.66 -13.48 5.41
N LEU A 87 -2.77 -13.05 4.17
CA LEU A 87 -3.42 -11.80 3.79
C LEU A 87 -4.86 -12.04 3.33
N VAL A 88 -5.81 -11.28 3.88
CA VAL A 88 -7.17 -11.15 3.34
C VAL A 88 -7.39 -9.68 2.98
N VAL A 89 -7.74 -9.41 1.74
CA VAL A 89 -8.11 -8.07 1.26
C VAL A 89 -9.60 -8.04 0.97
N ALA A 90 -10.27 -6.99 1.40
CA ALA A 90 -11.70 -6.85 1.17
C ALA A 90 -12.07 -5.41 0.83
N PHE A 91 -13.02 -5.25 -0.09
CA PHE A 91 -13.63 -3.95 -0.39
C PHE A 91 -14.75 -3.68 0.62
N THR A 92 -14.75 -2.48 1.20
CA THR A 92 -15.68 -2.09 2.29
C THR A 92 -17.10 -1.77 1.83
N GLY A 93 -17.39 -1.83 0.53
CA GLY A 93 -18.68 -1.43 -0.02
C GLY A 93 -18.83 0.08 -0.25
N ALA A 94 -17.95 0.90 0.32
CA ALA A 94 -17.92 2.34 0.13
C ALA A 94 -16.69 2.75 -0.64
N SER A 95 -16.84 3.55 -1.70
CA SER A 95 -15.68 4.17 -2.33
C SER A 95 -15.03 5.13 -1.35
N ARG A 96 -13.72 5.26 -1.45
CA ARG A 96 -12.94 6.20 -0.63
C ARG A 96 -13.55 7.60 -0.74
N ASN A 97 -14.02 8.13 0.37
CA ASN A 97 -14.35 9.54 0.44
C ASN A 97 -13.02 10.31 0.54
N SER A 98 -12.77 11.19 -0.43
CA SER A 98 -11.57 12.01 -0.50
C SER A 98 -11.43 13.04 0.64
N GLY A 99 -12.27 12.91 1.67
CA GLY A 99 -12.36 13.84 2.80
C GLY A 99 -11.12 13.87 3.72
N ILE A 100 -10.21 12.90 3.61
CA ILE A 100 -8.93 13.03 4.31
C ILE A 100 -7.96 13.74 3.36
N ASN A 101 -7.82 15.02 3.59
CA ASN A 101 -6.83 15.80 2.88
C ASN A 101 -5.43 15.47 3.45
N ASN A 102 -4.69 14.61 2.76
CA ASN A 102 -3.30 14.32 3.13
C ASN A 102 -2.47 15.60 3.28
N TRP A 103 -2.82 16.64 2.51
CA TRP A 103 -2.15 17.93 2.61
C TRP A 103 -2.38 18.60 3.97
N GLU A 104 -3.58 18.52 4.53
CA GLU A 104 -3.85 19.07 5.87
C GLU A 104 -3.09 18.31 6.96
N VAL A 105 -2.90 17.01 6.81
CA VAL A 105 -2.05 16.22 7.72
C VAL A 105 -0.58 16.67 7.62
N PHE A 106 -0.06 16.83 6.39
CA PHE A 106 1.31 17.33 6.19
C PHE A 106 1.47 18.76 6.72
N LYS A 107 0.51 19.63 6.44
CA LYS A 107 0.50 21.00 6.97
C LYS A 107 0.53 20.99 8.50
N SER A 108 -0.35 20.24 9.15
CA SER A 108 -0.37 20.10 10.60
C SER A 108 0.97 19.60 11.15
N ARG A 109 1.68 18.74 10.41
CA ARG A 109 3.03 18.31 10.80
C ARG A 109 4.05 19.42 10.68
N LEU A 110 3.99 20.23 9.61
CA LEU A 110 4.88 21.36 9.37
C LEU A 110 4.63 22.49 10.38
N ASP A 111 3.36 22.72 10.73
CA ASP A 111 2.94 23.71 11.74
C ASP A 111 3.27 23.25 13.18
N GLY A 112 3.91 22.09 13.34
CA GLY A 112 4.44 21.62 14.61
C GLY A 112 3.41 20.98 15.54
N SER A 113 2.26 20.49 15.04
CA SER A 113 1.27 19.76 15.85
C SER A 113 1.93 18.59 16.61
N PRO A 114 1.95 18.60 17.97
CA PRO A 114 2.58 17.54 18.74
C PRO A 114 1.89 16.18 18.54
N ALA A 115 0.57 16.17 18.40
CA ALA A 115 -0.22 14.96 18.21
C ALA A 115 0.10 14.29 16.85
N VAL A 116 0.14 15.07 15.76
CA VAL A 116 0.47 14.57 14.42
C VAL A 116 1.94 14.14 14.37
N THR A 117 2.85 14.91 14.99
CA THR A 117 4.26 14.56 15.08
C THR A 117 4.49 13.24 15.81
N SER A 118 3.83 13.03 16.96
CA SER A 118 3.88 11.77 17.70
C SER A 118 3.33 10.61 16.86
N ALA A 119 2.21 10.81 16.17
CA ALA A 119 1.61 9.78 15.32
C ALA A 119 2.55 9.36 14.17
N PHE A 120 3.21 10.31 13.48
CA PHE A 120 4.20 9.99 12.45
C PHE A 120 5.41 9.23 13.02
N THR A 121 5.90 9.62 14.20
CA THR A 121 6.99 8.92 14.87
C THR A 121 6.63 7.46 15.18
N ASP A 122 5.41 7.24 15.67
CA ASP A 122 4.92 5.89 15.99
C ASP A 122 4.69 5.05 14.72
N ILE A 123 4.17 5.64 13.65
CA ILE A 123 4.06 4.97 12.32
C ILE A 123 5.45 4.54 11.82
N GLY A 124 6.44 5.43 11.89
CA GLY A 124 7.81 5.11 11.47
C GLY A 124 8.42 3.97 12.31
N ARG A 125 8.19 3.99 13.63
CA ARG A 125 8.64 2.92 14.55
C ARG A 125 7.96 1.59 14.25
N ALA A 126 6.65 1.58 14.01
CA ALA A 126 5.90 0.40 13.63
C ALA A 126 6.35 -0.18 12.28
N ALA A 127 6.64 0.68 11.28
CA ALA A 127 7.16 0.27 9.99
C ALA A 127 8.55 -0.40 10.11
N ALA A 128 9.45 0.17 10.92
CA ALA A 128 10.76 -0.43 11.18
C ALA A 128 10.63 -1.80 11.88
N ALA A 129 9.78 -1.89 12.91
CA ALA A 129 9.51 -3.16 13.60
C ALA A 129 8.90 -4.21 12.66
N MET A 130 8.02 -3.82 11.77
CA MET A 130 7.43 -4.72 10.76
C MET A 130 8.48 -5.23 9.77
N ARG A 131 9.38 -4.36 9.28
CA ARG A 131 10.50 -4.77 8.42
C ARG A 131 11.36 -5.85 9.09
N ASP A 132 11.75 -5.60 10.34
CA ASP A 132 12.59 -6.53 11.11
C ASP A 132 11.86 -7.86 11.38
N ALA A 133 10.57 -7.80 11.72
CA ALA A 133 9.74 -8.98 11.95
C ALA A 133 9.52 -9.81 10.67
N LEU A 134 9.29 -9.16 9.53
CA LEU A 134 9.18 -9.83 8.23
C LEU A 134 10.49 -10.51 7.84
N GLY A 135 11.62 -9.85 8.04
CA GLY A 135 12.95 -10.43 7.78
C GLY A 135 13.26 -11.64 8.67
N ALA A 136 12.74 -11.66 9.89
CA ALA A 136 12.88 -12.77 10.83
C ALA A 136 11.83 -13.88 10.64
N GLY A 137 10.78 -13.67 9.85
CA GLY A 137 9.64 -14.57 9.74
C GLY A 137 8.76 -14.62 10.99
N ASP A 138 8.86 -13.61 11.87
CA ASP A 138 8.08 -13.49 13.11
C ASP A 138 6.70 -12.91 12.81
N TRP A 139 5.80 -13.77 12.36
CA TRP A 139 4.44 -13.38 11.94
C TRP A 139 3.58 -12.79 13.08
N PRO A 140 3.62 -13.29 14.33
CA PRO A 140 2.95 -12.62 15.45
C PRO A 140 3.39 -11.17 15.61
N ARG A 141 4.69 -10.90 15.52
CA ARG A 141 5.24 -9.55 15.61
C ARG A 141 4.89 -8.69 14.39
N VAL A 142 4.78 -9.27 13.18
CA VAL A 142 4.24 -8.58 12.00
C VAL A 142 2.80 -8.10 12.28
N GLY A 143 1.96 -8.97 12.83
CA GLY A 143 0.60 -8.62 13.23
C GLY A 143 0.56 -7.49 14.26
N GLN A 144 1.39 -7.54 15.30
CA GLN A 144 1.48 -6.49 16.32
C GLN A 144 1.94 -5.16 15.71
N SER A 145 2.96 -5.17 14.84
CA SER A 145 3.43 -3.97 14.16
C SER A 145 2.36 -3.33 13.29
N LEU A 146 1.51 -4.14 12.63
CA LEU A 146 0.37 -3.65 11.87
C LEU A 146 -0.68 -3.00 12.79
N ALA A 147 -0.95 -3.58 13.95
CA ALA A 147 -1.87 -3.01 14.94
C ALA A 147 -1.38 -1.66 15.47
N ASP A 148 -0.08 -1.57 15.78
CA ASP A 148 0.56 -0.34 16.28
C ASP A 148 0.51 0.77 15.22
N GLU A 149 0.82 0.44 13.96
CA GLU A 149 0.71 1.37 12.83
C GLU A 149 -0.71 1.89 12.67
N TRP A 150 -1.70 0.98 12.68
CA TRP A 150 -3.09 1.37 12.52
C TRP A 150 -3.59 2.26 13.67
N ALA A 151 -3.23 1.94 14.91
CA ALA A 151 -3.53 2.77 16.07
C ALA A 151 -2.94 4.18 15.95
N ALA A 152 -1.69 4.29 15.49
CA ALA A 152 -1.03 5.56 15.26
C ALA A 152 -1.66 6.32 14.08
N ARG A 153 -1.96 5.65 12.97
CA ARG A 153 -2.58 6.25 11.78
C ARG A 153 -3.94 6.88 12.06
N LYS A 154 -4.77 6.23 12.86
CA LYS A 154 -6.08 6.78 13.27
C LYS A 154 -5.99 8.12 13.99
N ARG A 155 -4.83 8.46 14.58
CA ARG A 155 -4.58 9.74 15.25
C ARG A 155 -4.20 10.89 14.31
N LEU A 156 -3.90 10.61 13.03
CA LEU A 156 -3.47 11.63 12.07
C LEU A 156 -4.59 12.61 11.72
N ALA A 157 -5.79 12.09 11.50
CA ALA A 157 -6.94 12.93 11.16
C ALA A 157 -8.26 12.20 11.46
N PRO A 158 -9.35 12.93 11.75
CA PRO A 158 -10.70 12.40 11.73
C PRO A 158 -11.03 11.78 10.37
N GLY A 159 -11.77 10.66 10.35
CA GLY A 159 -12.20 10.02 9.11
C GLY A 159 -11.19 9.06 8.48
N VAL A 160 -10.00 8.86 9.07
CA VAL A 160 -9.08 7.76 8.70
C VAL A 160 -9.77 6.40 8.82
N THR A 161 -10.62 6.25 9.83
CA THR A 161 -11.54 5.12 9.96
C THR A 161 -13.00 5.60 10.01
N THR A 162 -13.92 4.66 9.89
CA THR A 162 -15.37 4.88 10.06
C THR A 162 -15.92 3.81 10.98
N PRO A 163 -17.12 4.02 11.59
CA PRO A 163 -17.76 2.98 12.40
C PRO A 163 -17.93 1.64 11.65
N ALA A 164 -18.21 1.69 10.35
CA ALA A 164 -18.34 0.50 9.52
C ALA A 164 -17.00 -0.24 9.36
N ILE A 165 -15.91 0.49 9.11
CA ILE A 165 -14.56 -0.08 9.01
C ILE A 165 -14.14 -0.69 10.35
N ASP A 166 -14.36 0.03 11.47
CA ASP A 166 -14.01 -0.46 12.80
C ASP A 166 -14.80 -1.73 13.16
N ALA A 167 -16.09 -1.79 12.78
CA ALA A 167 -16.91 -3.00 12.95
C ALA A 167 -16.38 -4.18 12.12
N MET A 168 -16.01 -3.96 10.84
CA MET A 168 -15.43 -4.99 9.98
C MET A 168 -14.12 -5.54 10.55
N LEU A 169 -13.21 -4.65 10.96
CA LEU A 169 -11.94 -5.03 11.57
C LEU A 169 -12.12 -5.75 12.90
N GLY A 170 -13.09 -5.32 13.72
CA GLY A 170 -13.46 -6.00 14.97
C GLY A 170 -13.95 -7.43 14.71
N ARG A 171 -14.85 -7.63 13.73
CA ARG A 171 -15.32 -8.97 13.35
C ARG A 171 -14.19 -9.87 12.82
N ALA A 172 -13.27 -9.30 12.05
CA ALA A 172 -12.10 -10.04 11.61
C ALA A 172 -11.21 -10.47 12.79
N GLN A 173 -10.99 -9.61 13.78
CA GLN A 173 -10.22 -9.94 14.98
C GLN A 173 -10.91 -11.00 15.83
N GLU A 174 -12.24 -10.93 16.05
CA GLU A 174 -13.02 -11.97 16.73
C GLU A 174 -12.92 -13.33 16.01
N ALA A 175 -12.78 -13.31 14.68
CA ALA A 175 -12.55 -14.49 13.86
C ALA A 175 -11.11 -15.00 13.88
N GLY A 176 -10.18 -14.25 14.46
CA GLY A 176 -8.78 -14.62 14.67
C GLY A 176 -7.77 -13.91 13.78
N ALA A 177 -8.14 -12.78 13.16
CA ALA A 177 -7.14 -11.90 12.55
C ALA A 177 -6.23 -11.31 13.64
N TRP A 178 -4.95 -11.19 13.35
CA TRP A 178 -3.98 -10.53 14.23
C TRP A 178 -4.20 -9.03 14.27
N ALA A 179 -4.32 -8.41 13.09
CA ALA A 179 -4.59 -7.00 12.90
C ALA A 179 -5.06 -6.72 11.48
N GLY A 180 -5.55 -5.50 11.25
CA GLY A 180 -5.90 -5.02 9.92
C GLY A 180 -5.98 -3.50 9.86
N LYS A 181 -6.03 -2.97 8.66
CA LYS A 181 -6.17 -1.54 8.39
C LYS A 181 -6.79 -1.29 7.02
N VAL A 182 -7.18 -0.06 6.77
CA VAL A 182 -7.57 0.36 5.40
C VAL A 182 -6.35 0.60 4.53
N CYS A 183 -6.53 0.39 3.24
CA CYS A 183 -5.57 0.73 2.21
C CYS A 183 -5.61 2.23 1.89
N GLY A 184 -4.46 2.81 1.58
CA GLY A 184 -4.34 4.23 1.21
C GLY A 184 -4.62 5.18 2.37
N ALA A 185 -5.28 6.32 2.09
CA ALA A 185 -5.49 7.41 3.06
C ALA A 185 -6.58 7.12 4.11
N GLY A 186 -7.39 6.09 3.93
CA GLY A 186 -8.49 5.78 4.84
C GLY A 186 -9.86 6.23 4.36
N GLY A 187 -10.87 6.10 5.22
CA GLY A 187 -12.24 6.55 5.00
C GLY A 187 -13.10 5.67 4.09
N GLY A 188 -12.57 4.61 3.50
CA GLY A 188 -13.25 3.69 2.58
C GLY A 188 -12.28 2.97 1.65
N GLY A 189 -12.78 2.42 0.56
CA GLY A 189 -11.98 1.61 -0.36
C GLY A 189 -11.78 0.19 0.15
N CYS A 190 -10.57 -0.35 0.00
CA CYS A 190 -10.21 -1.66 0.52
C CYS A 190 -9.60 -1.56 1.92
N LEU A 191 -9.80 -2.63 2.68
CA LEU A 191 -9.05 -2.94 3.88
C LEU A 191 -8.30 -4.26 3.68
N PHE A 192 -7.28 -4.47 4.47
CA PHE A 192 -6.65 -5.77 4.57
C PHE A 192 -6.45 -6.17 6.03
N VAL A 193 -6.42 -7.46 6.26
CA VAL A 193 -6.11 -8.05 7.56
C VAL A 193 -5.05 -9.13 7.41
N LEU A 194 -4.25 -9.33 8.44
CA LEU A 194 -3.30 -10.42 8.57
C LEU A 194 -3.80 -11.45 9.58
N THR A 195 -3.60 -12.71 9.28
CA THR A 195 -4.06 -13.81 10.12
C THR A 195 -3.17 -15.03 9.97
N ASP A 196 -3.32 -15.99 10.86
CA ASP A 196 -2.78 -17.33 10.66
C ASP A 196 -3.42 -18.00 9.43
N PRO A 197 -2.66 -18.71 8.57
CA PRO A 197 -3.21 -19.41 7.40
C PRO A 197 -4.39 -20.32 7.73
N ALA A 198 -4.35 -21.02 8.87
CA ALA A 198 -5.42 -21.91 9.30
C ALA A 198 -6.74 -21.16 9.62
N ARG A 199 -6.67 -19.86 9.87
CA ARG A 199 -7.83 -19.02 10.19
C ARG A 199 -8.30 -18.16 9.01
N LYS A 200 -7.55 -18.14 7.91
CA LYS A 200 -7.80 -17.25 6.76
C LYS A 200 -9.22 -17.36 6.23
N ALA A 201 -9.72 -18.58 6.01
CA ALA A 201 -11.07 -18.80 5.50
C ALA A 201 -12.16 -18.27 6.46
N ARG A 202 -11.97 -18.50 7.77
CA ARG A 202 -12.89 -17.99 8.80
C ARG A 202 -12.88 -16.46 8.88
N VAL A 203 -11.72 -15.83 8.80
CA VAL A 203 -11.57 -14.37 8.80
C VAL A 203 -12.19 -13.77 7.54
N ALA A 204 -11.98 -14.36 6.37
CA ALA A 204 -12.61 -13.94 5.12
C ALA A 204 -14.15 -14.01 5.21
N GLN A 205 -14.68 -15.10 5.75
CA GLN A 205 -16.13 -15.24 5.96
C GLN A 205 -16.68 -14.20 6.93
N ALA A 206 -15.96 -13.86 8.02
CA ALA A 206 -16.36 -12.84 8.97
C ALA A 206 -16.46 -11.45 8.32
N LEU A 207 -15.49 -11.09 7.45
CA LEU A 207 -15.52 -9.86 6.68
C LEU A 207 -16.70 -9.82 5.70
N THR A 208 -16.97 -10.93 5.01
CA THR A 208 -18.15 -11.04 4.11
C THR A 208 -19.45 -10.86 4.89
N THR A 209 -19.57 -11.51 6.04
CA THR A 209 -20.76 -11.37 6.91
C THR A 209 -20.93 -9.95 7.45
N ALA A 210 -19.81 -9.22 7.63
CA ALA A 210 -19.83 -7.81 8.01
C ALA A 210 -20.12 -6.85 6.85
N GLY A 211 -20.42 -7.36 5.64
CA GLY A 211 -20.79 -6.59 4.46
C GLY A 211 -19.65 -6.20 3.53
N ALA A 212 -18.43 -6.70 3.76
CA ALA A 212 -17.31 -6.47 2.86
C ALA A 212 -17.29 -7.50 1.71
N THR A 213 -16.73 -7.12 0.56
CA THR A 213 -16.47 -8.03 -0.55
C THR A 213 -15.02 -8.47 -0.52
N VAL A 214 -14.75 -9.73 -0.17
CA VAL A 214 -13.41 -10.31 -0.18
C VAL A 214 -12.90 -10.43 -1.62
N LEU A 215 -11.68 -9.96 -1.85
CA LEU A 215 -11.05 -9.94 -3.17
C LEU A 215 -10.03 -11.09 -3.27
N PRO A 216 -9.98 -11.81 -4.41
CA PRO A 216 -8.90 -12.73 -4.68
C PRO A 216 -7.62 -11.92 -4.95
N VAL A 217 -6.59 -12.13 -4.14
CA VAL A 217 -5.32 -11.42 -4.28
C VAL A 217 -4.14 -12.38 -4.17
N ALA A 218 -3.08 -12.05 -4.89
CA ALA A 218 -1.77 -12.67 -4.76
C ALA A 218 -0.70 -11.57 -4.79
N ILE A 219 0.42 -11.81 -4.14
CA ILE A 219 1.57 -10.91 -4.20
C ILE A 219 2.31 -11.19 -5.50
N ASP A 220 2.43 -10.17 -6.34
CA ASP A 220 3.27 -10.20 -7.55
C ASP A 220 4.74 -10.05 -7.14
N GLY A 221 5.58 -10.99 -7.53
CA GLY A 221 7.01 -11.00 -7.23
C GLY A 221 7.88 -10.26 -8.23
N ASP A 222 7.37 -9.98 -9.43
CA ASP A 222 8.19 -9.55 -10.58
C ASP A 222 8.16 -8.04 -10.83
N GLY A 223 7.03 -7.38 -10.53
CA GLY A 223 6.81 -5.97 -10.82
C GLY A 223 6.63 -5.67 -12.32
N LEU A 224 7.20 -4.56 -12.79
CA LEU A 224 7.09 -4.15 -14.18
C LEU A 224 7.79 -5.15 -15.12
N ARG A 225 7.02 -5.68 -16.06
CA ARG A 225 7.51 -6.47 -17.21
C ARG A 225 7.10 -5.79 -18.50
N LEU A 226 7.98 -5.80 -19.47
CA LEU A 226 7.74 -5.31 -20.81
C LEU A 226 7.97 -6.46 -21.78
N ASP A 227 6.88 -6.96 -22.37
CA ASP A 227 6.92 -7.95 -23.43
C ASP A 227 6.64 -7.24 -24.76
N TRP A 228 7.58 -7.31 -25.68
CA TRP A 228 7.41 -6.74 -27.02
C TRP A 228 7.02 -7.85 -27.98
N THR A 229 5.75 -7.86 -28.40
CA THR A 229 5.22 -8.86 -29.36
C THR A 229 5.17 -8.34 -30.79
N GLY A 230 5.78 -7.18 -31.09
CA GLY A 230 5.80 -6.60 -32.43
C GLY A 230 6.73 -7.38 -33.35
N ASP A 231 6.20 -7.86 -34.48
CA ASP A 231 6.97 -8.34 -35.61
C ASP A 231 7.95 -7.24 -36.01
N GLY A 232 9.22 -7.59 -36.01
CA GLY A 232 10.28 -6.66 -36.35
C GLY A 232 10.09 -6.09 -37.75
N HIS A 233 9.62 -4.87 -37.85
CA HIS A 233 10.02 -4.04 -38.99
C HIS A 233 11.42 -3.50 -38.65
N GLU A 234 12.43 -4.36 -38.90
CA GLU A 234 13.71 -3.86 -39.39
C GLU A 234 13.44 -3.00 -40.60
N GLN A 235 13.45 -1.70 -40.45
CA GLN A 235 13.66 -0.79 -41.55
C GLN A 235 14.86 0.08 -41.24
N ALA A 236 15.79 -0.07 -42.14
CA ALA A 236 17.10 0.50 -42.33
C ALA A 236 17.26 1.99 -41.92
#